data_af97d3b1d2e40a7806408b30f94803b9
#
_entry.id   af97d3b1d2e40a7806408b30f94803b9
#
_cell.length_a   1.000
_cell.length_b   1.000
_cell.length_c   1.000
_cell.angle_alpha   90.00
_cell.angle_beta   90.00
_cell.angle_gamma   90.00
#
_symmetry.space_group_name_H-M   'P 1'
#
loop_
_entity.id
_entity.type
_entity.pdbx_description
1 polymer ?
#
loop_
_entity_poly.entity_id
_entity_poly.type
_entity_poly.pdbx_seq_one_letter_code
_entity_poly.pdbx_strand_id
1 'polypeptide(L)'
;LTASAIIYSHQRQEVWMVGDCQAIIDNKYYDKSKPFEQEIALQRAKLIKNGMSPTEARHAIEPQLVNAMTEGQNRQYAVIDGTPIYMPGTRTIPVSHSVVLASDGYPTLHPTLRDSEAALAQQLANDPQNIATFIATKGLVEGNSSFDDRAYISLTV
;
A
#
# COMPACT_ATOMS: atom_id res chain seq x y z
N LEU A 1 9.51 -7.12 -13.48
CA LEU A 1 8.59 -5.99 -13.24
C LEU A 1 7.24 -6.53 -12.80
N THR A 2 6.67 -5.92 -11.76
CA THR A 2 5.33 -6.23 -11.26
C THR A 2 4.49 -4.96 -11.20
N ALA A 3 3.18 -5.11 -11.31
CA ALA A 3 2.24 -4.01 -11.18
C ALA A 3 1.04 -4.42 -10.32
N SER A 4 0.46 -3.43 -9.65
CA SER A 4 -0.85 -3.49 -9.03
C SER A 4 -1.84 -2.69 -9.86
N ALA A 5 -3.11 -3.06 -9.83
CA ALA A 5 -4.17 -2.33 -10.53
C ALA A 5 -5.44 -2.28 -9.72
N ILE A 6 -6.11 -1.14 -9.80
CA ILE A 6 -7.46 -0.96 -9.29
C ILE A 6 -8.32 -0.30 -10.36
N ILE A 7 -9.47 -0.87 -10.67
CA ILE A 7 -10.31 -0.49 -11.79
C ILE A 7 -11.77 -0.40 -11.34
N TYR A 8 -12.43 0.72 -11.59
CA TYR A 8 -13.87 0.83 -11.48
C TYR A 8 -14.52 0.63 -12.85
N SER A 9 -15.42 -0.33 -12.94
CA SER A 9 -16.26 -0.60 -14.12
C SER A 9 -17.63 0.05 -13.93
N HIS A 10 -17.87 1.16 -14.64
CA HIS A 10 -19.17 1.83 -14.60
C HIS A 10 -20.30 0.93 -15.11
N GLN A 11 -20.05 0.16 -16.17
CA GLN A 11 -21.07 -0.74 -16.74
C GLN A 11 -21.48 -1.86 -15.80
N ARG A 12 -20.54 -2.38 -15.00
CA ARG A 12 -20.78 -3.47 -14.05
C ARG A 12 -21.07 -2.99 -12.63
N GLN A 13 -20.85 -1.71 -12.35
CA GLN A 13 -20.94 -1.15 -11.00
C GLN A 13 -20.08 -1.94 -10.01
N GLU A 14 -18.83 -2.21 -10.41
CA GLU A 14 -17.89 -3.02 -9.62
C GLU A 14 -16.50 -2.38 -9.62
N VAL A 15 -15.76 -2.56 -8.52
CA VAL A 15 -14.30 -2.32 -8.44
C VAL A 15 -13.58 -3.65 -8.46
N TRP A 16 -12.55 -3.74 -9.29
CA TRP A 16 -11.61 -4.85 -9.36
C TRP A 16 -10.25 -4.44 -8.81
N MET A 17 -9.70 -5.25 -7.91
CA MET A 17 -8.42 -4.98 -7.27
C MET A 17 -7.46 -6.15 -7.47
N VAL A 18 -6.24 -5.85 -7.93
CA VAL A 18 -5.09 -6.77 -8.02
C VAL A 18 -3.89 -6.07 -7.40
N GLY A 19 -3.22 -6.73 -6.46
CA GLY A 19 -2.08 -6.15 -5.73
C GLY A 19 -2.51 -5.31 -4.54
N ASP A 20 -1.70 -4.31 -4.18
CA ASP A 20 -1.74 -3.54 -2.94
C ASP A 20 -2.38 -2.14 -3.04
N CYS A 21 -3.13 -1.89 -4.11
CA CYS A 21 -3.96 -0.68 -4.20
C CYS A 21 -5.00 -0.60 -3.08
N GLN A 22 -5.53 0.59 -2.83
CA GLN A 22 -6.51 0.90 -1.80
C GLN A 22 -7.81 1.43 -2.39
N ALA A 23 -8.94 1.19 -1.74
CA ALA A 23 -10.22 1.79 -2.09
C ALA A 23 -11.05 2.14 -0.85
N ILE A 24 -11.92 3.15 -1.01
CA ILE A 24 -13.08 3.35 -0.15
C ILE A 24 -14.31 3.22 -1.04
N ILE A 25 -15.16 2.23 -0.77
CA ILE A 25 -16.35 1.93 -1.55
C ILE A 25 -17.55 2.01 -0.60
N ASP A 26 -18.50 2.89 -0.90
CA ASP A 26 -19.70 3.10 -0.07
C ASP A 26 -19.35 3.26 1.42
N ASN A 27 -18.34 4.10 1.71
CA ASN A 27 -17.77 4.38 3.04
C ASN A 27 -17.04 3.21 3.71
N LYS A 28 -16.80 2.11 3.03
CA LYS A 28 -16.01 0.99 3.55
C LYS A 28 -14.63 0.96 2.92
N TYR A 29 -13.60 0.88 3.77
CA TYR A 29 -12.20 0.78 3.35
C TYR A 29 -11.82 -0.64 2.94
N TYR A 30 -11.04 -0.74 1.87
CA TYR A 30 -10.49 -1.98 1.33
C TYR A 30 -9.02 -1.76 0.97
N ASP A 31 -8.21 -2.68 1.43
CA ASP A 31 -6.82 -2.84 0.98
C ASP A 31 -6.49 -4.32 0.77
N LYS A 32 -5.33 -4.58 0.25
CA LYS A 32 -4.80 -5.92 0.06
C LYS A 32 -3.31 -5.92 0.41
N SER A 33 -3.02 -5.71 1.70
CA SER A 33 -1.65 -5.79 2.21
C SER A 33 -1.03 -7.17 1.95
N LYS A 34 0.26 -7.21 1.69
CA LYS A 34 0.99 -8.46 1.49
C LYS A 34 1.19 -9.17 2.83
N PRO A 35 1.03 -10.50 2.91
CA PRO A 35 1.02 -11.23 4.18
C PRO A 35 2.26 -11.06 5.06
N PHE A 36 3.40 -10.78 4.45
CA PHE A 36 4.70 -10.68 5.12
C PHE A 36 5.09 -9.25 5.54
N GLU A 37 4.41 -8.22 5.02
CA GLU A 37 4.88 -6.83 5.16
C GLU A 37 4.94 -6.35 6.60
N GLN A 38 3.92 -6.64 7.38
CA GLN A 38 3.83 -6.19 8.78
C GLN A 38 4.98 -6.72 9.63
N GLU A 39 5.33 -8.00 9.48
CA GLU A 39 6.41 -8.62 10.25
C GLU A 39 7.77 -8.00 9.91
N ILE A 40 8.06 -7.86 8.62
CA ILE A 40 9.32 -7.27 8.14
C ILE A 40 9.40 -5.78 8.51
N ALA A 41 8.28 -5.06 8.44
CA ALA A 41 8.21 -3.66 8.87
C ALA A 41 8.50 -3.49 10.37
N LEU A 42 7.96 -4.37 11.21
CA LEU A 42 8.25 -4.39 12.65
C LEU A 42 9.74 -4.67 12.94
N GLN A 43 10.38 -5.58 12.20
CA GLN A 43 11.81 -5.83 12.32
C GLN A 43 12.62 -4.58 11.98
N ARG A 44 12.31 -3.90 10.86
CA ARG A 44 12.95 -2.64 10.48
C ARG A 44 12.78 -1.57 11.57
N ALA A 45 11.58 -1.39 12.07
CA ALA A 45 11.30 -0.41 13.12
C ALA A 45 12.11 -0.71 14.40
N LYS A 46 12.27 -1.97 14.78
CA LYS A 46 13.09 -2.40 15.92
C LYS A 46 14.57 -2.08 15.71
N LEU A 47 15.12 -2.34 14.51
CA LEU A 47 16.51 -2.02 14.19
C LEU A 47 16.80 -0.53 14.34
N ILE A 48 15.92 0.33 13.80
CA ILE A 48 16.05 1.79 13.92
C ILE A 48 15.95 2.24 15.39
N LYS A 49 14.99 1.74 16.14
CA LYS A 49 14.82 2.05 17.58
C LYS A 49 16.05 1.61 18.42
N ASN A 50 16.78 0.62 17.96
CA ASN A 50 18.04 0.15 18.59
C ASN A 50 19.29 0.92 18.11
N GLY A 51 19.12 2.00 17.34
CA GLY A 51 20.21 2.89 16.93
C GLY A 51 20.80 2.66 15.53
N MET A 52 20.24 1.72 14.76
CA MET A 52 20.65 1.54 13.37
C MET A 52 20.10 2.69 12.50
N SER A 53 20.87 3.18 11.54
CA SER A 53 20.36 4.19 10.61
C SER A 53 19.22 3.64 9.75
N PRO A 54 18.27 4.49 9.28
CA PRO A 54 17.16 4.06 8.43
C PRO A 54 17.61 3.33 7.16
N THR A 55 18.72 3.76 6.55
CA THR A 55 19.30 3.13 5.36
C THR A 55 19.83 1.73 5.66
N GLU A 56 20.64 1.59 6.71
CA GLU A 56 21.18 0.29 7.13
C GLU A 56 20.05 -0.67 7.54
N ALA A 57 19.03 -0.18 8.26
CA ALA A 57 17.88 -0.98 8.65
C ALA A 57 17.07 -1.46 7.42
N ARG A 58 16.97 -0.63 6.38
CA ARG A 58 16.34 -1.03 5.11
C ARG A 58 17.16 -2.12 4.40
N HIS A 59 18.48 -1.96 4.30
CA HIS A 59 19.35 -3.00 3.72
C HIS A 59 19.31 -4.31 4.51
N ALA A 60 19.23 -4.24 5.83
CA ALA A 60 19.16 -5.44 6.68
C ALA A 60 17.92 -6.31 6.44
N ILE A 61 16.79 -5.69 6.07
CA ILE A 61 15.53 -6.43 5.79
C ILE A 61 15.36 -6.77 4.30
N GLU A 62 16.18 -6.24 3.41
CA GLU A 62 16.04 -6.42 1.95
C GLU A 62 16.08 -7.90 1.51
N PRO A 63 16.98 -8.76 2.02
CA PRO A 63 16.96 -10.18 1.66
C PRO A 63 15.63 -10.88 2.02
N GLN A 64 15.02 -10.50 3.15
CA GLN A 64 13.73 -11.05 3.57
C GLN A 64 12.59 -10.57 2.65
N LEU A 65 12.61 -9.30 2.25
CA LEU A 65 11.64 -8.75 1.30
C LEU A 65 11.73 -9.44 -0.06
N VAL A 66 12.95 -9.59 -0.59
CA VAL A 66 13.19 -10.27 -1.87
C VAL A 66 12.70 -11.72 -1.82
N ASN A 67 13.04 -12.45 -0.75
CA ASN A 67 12.60 -13.82 -0.58
C ASN A 67 11.06 -13.93 -0.49
N ALA A 68 10.44 -13.10 0.34
CA ALA A 68 8.98 -13.08 0.52
C ALA A 68 8.24 -12.70 -0.78
N MET A 69 8.80 -11.79 -1.59
CA MET A 69 8.27 -11.46 -2.90
C MET A 69 8.40 -12.64 -3.87
N THR A 70 9.57 -13.27 -3.94
CA THR A 70 9.83 -14.39 -4.85
C THR A 70 8.93 -15.60 -4.54
N GLU A 71 8.73 -15.89 -3.26
CA GLU A 71 7.89 -17.01 -2.83
C GLU A 71 6.39 -16.69 -2.83
N GLY A 72 6.02 -15.41 -2.67
CA GLY A 72 4.63 -15.00 -2.46
C GLY A 72 3.89 -14.55 -3.72
N GLN A 73 4.60 -13.97 -4.72
CA GLN A 73 3.97 -13.44 -5.93
C GLN A 73 3.22 -14.52 -6.71
N ASN A 74 1.95 -14.23 -7.00
CA ASN A 74 1.00 -15.13 -7.66
C ASN A 74 0.88 -16.54 -7.04
N ARG A 75 1.21 -16.66 -5.74
CA ARG A 75 1.00 -17.87 -4.91
C ARG A 75 0.28 -17.56 -3.60
N GLN A 76 0.62 -16.45 -2.95
CA GLN A 76 0.03 -16.00 -1.68
C GLN A 76 -0.73 -14.69 -1.84
N TYR A 77 -0.33 -13.84 -2.80
CA TYR A 77 -0.99 -12.59 -3.14
C TYR A 77 -0.92 -12.36 -4.66
N ALA A 78 -1.87 -11.59 -5.19
CA ALA A 78 -1.96 -11.33 -6.61
C ALA A 78 -1.09 -10.15 -7.04
N VAL A 79 -0.40 -10.29 -8.18
CA VAL A 79 0.29 -9.21 -8.88
C VAL A 79 0.13 -9.40 -10.40
N ILE A 80 0.35 -8.32 -11.16
CA ILE A 80 0.43 -8.38 -12.62
C ILE A 80 1.92 -8.42 -12.99
N ASP A 81 2.42 -9.57 -13.42
CA ASP A 81 3.85 -9.79 -13.74
C ASP A 81 4.06 -10.55 -15.07
N GLY A 82 2.97 -10.78 -15.82
CA GLY A 82 2.99 -11.56 -17.07
C GLY A 82 2.77 -13.07 -16.86
N THR A 83 2.66 -13.54 -15.61
CA THR A 83 2.25 -14.89 -15.29
C THR A 83 0.75 -14.97 -14.95
N PRO A 84 0.14 -16.18 -14.86
CA PRO A 84 -1.25 -16.28 -14.40
C PRO A 84 -1.45 -15.67 -13.01
N ILE A 85 -2.44 -14.78 -12.89
CA ILE A 85 -2.75 -14.09 -11.64
C ILE A 85 -3.32 -15.08 -10.63
N TYR A 86 -2.87 -15.00 -9.38
CA TYR A 86 -3.44 -15.74 -8.25
C TYR A 86 -4.83 -15.20 -7.91
N MET A 87 -5.88 -15.81 -8.49
CA MET A 87 -7.27 -15.34 -8.37
C MET A 87 -7.78 -15.18 -6.94
N PRO A 88 -7.45 -16.05 -5.95
CA PRO A 88 -7.84 -15.82 -4.56
C PRO A 88 -7.24 -14.53 -3.95
N GLY A 89 -6.19 -14.01 -4.54
CA GLY A 89 -5.57 -12.73 -4.17
C GLY A 89 -6.24 -11.49 -4.78
N THR A 90 -7.20 -11.66 -5.70
CA THR A 90 -7.95 -10.55 -6.31
C THR A 90 -9.23 -10.24 -5.53
N ARG A 91 -9.82 -9.08 -5.79
CA ARG A 91 -11.16 -8.71 -5.26
C ARG A 91 -12.04 -8.15 -6.36
N THR A 92 -13.32 -8.50 -6.32
CA THR A 92 -14.41 -7.83 -7.05
C THR A 92 -15.41 -7.35 -6.02
N ILE A 93 -15.69 -6.04 -6.01
CA ILE A 93 -16.48 -5.38 -4.96
C ILE A 93 -17.57 -4.57 -5.65
N PRO A 94 -18.87 -4.81 -5.34
CA PRO A 94 -19.96 -4.01 -5.89
C PRO A 94 -19.94 -2.58 -5.34
N VAL A 95 -20.38 -1.63 -6.18
CA VAL A 95 -20.44 -0.20 -5.86
C VAL A 95 -21.88 0.27 -6.02
N SER A 96 -22.39 1.02 -5.03
CA SER A 96 -23.77 1.55 -5.07
C SER A 96 -23.84 3.08 -5.16
N HIS A 97 -22.90 3.81 -4.52
CA HIS A 97 -23.00 5.27 -4.37
C HIS A 97 -21.70 6.00 -4.66
N SER A 98 -20.60 5.55 -4.09
CA SER A 98 -19.34 6.28 -4.17
C SER A 98 -18.13 5.37 -4.16
N VAL A 99 -17.09 5.80 -4.84
CA VAL A 99 -15.82 5.08 -4.90
C VAL A 99 -14.64 6.04 -4.85
N VAL A 100 -13.70 5.73 -3.99
CA VAL A 100 -12.34 6.30 -4.00
C VAL A 100 -11.39 5.18 -4.37
N LEU A 101 -10.55 5.41 -5.35
CA LEU A 101 -9.46 4.52 -5.76
C LEU A 101 -8.13 5.22 -5.49
N ALA A 102 -7.19 4.51 -4.90
CA ALA A 102 -5.86 5.04 -4.64
C ALA A 102 -4.76 3.97 -4.77
N SER A 103 -3.55 4.42 -5.10
CA SER A 103 -2.34 3.61 -4.95
C SER A 103 -1.98 3.44 -3.48
N ASP A 104 -0.97 2.62 -3.19
CA ASP A 104 -0.45 2.36 -1.84
C ASP A 104 0.40 3.52 -1.25
N GLY A 105 0.57 4.62 -2.00
CA GLY A 105 1.36 5.77 -1.57
C GLY A 105 0.75 6.60 -0.41
N TYR A 106 -0.50 6.32 -0.02
CA TYR A 106 -1.13 6.92 1.16
C TYR A 106 -1.05 5.98 2.37
N PRO A 107 -0.34 6.33 3.47
CA PRO A 107 -0.39 5.55 4.72
C PRO A 107 -1.80 5.41 5.28
N THR A 108 -2.62 6.46 5.13
CA THR A 108 -4.03 6.47 5.51
C THR A 108 -4.84 7.11 4.39
N LEU A 109 -5.77 6.34 3.81
CA LEU A 109 -6.70 6.83 2.79
C LEU A 109 -7.98 7.36 3.44
N HIS A 110 -8.44 8.52 2.98
CA HIS A 110 -9.68 9.15 3.40
C HIS A 110 -10.66 9.34 2.22
N PRO A 111 -11.96 9.56 2.51
CA PRO A 111 -12.96 9.79 1.47
C PRO A 111 -12.70 11.04 0.61
N THR A 112 -11.91 12.00 1.09
CA THR A 112 -11.51 13.17 0.33
C THR A 112 -10.01 13.23 0.10
N LEU A 113 -9.59 13.77 -1.06
CA LEU A 113 -8.18 14.00 -1.36
C LEU A 113 -7.54 14.92 -0.29
N ARG A 114 -8.26 15.97 0.11
CA ARG A 114 -7.79 16.93 1.12
C ARG A 114 -7.40 16.23 2.42
N ASP A 115 -8.27 15.35 2.92
CA ASP A 115 -8.04 14.67 4.20
C ASP A 115 -6.94 13.61 4.08
N SER A 116 -6.83 12.93 2.92
CA SER A 116 -5.73 12.00 2.63
C SER A 116 -4.37 12.71 2.60
N GLU A 117 -4.29 13.87 1.93
CA GLU A 117 -3.07 14.69 1.90
C GLU A 117 -2.73 15.29 3.27
N ALA A 118 -3.74 15.69 4.06
CA ALA A 118 -3.51 16.18 5.42
C ALA A 118 -2.97 15.07 6.34
N ALA A 119 -3.50 13.86 6.25
CA ALA A 119 -3.01 12.70 7.00
C ALA A 119 -1.58 12.33 6.59
N LEU A 120 -1.27 12.37 5.29
CA LEU A 120 0.10 12.15 4.79
C LEU A 120 1.08 13.20 5.33
N ALA A 121 0.71 14.49 5.27
CA ALA A 121 1.55 15.56 5.79
C ALA A 121 1.81 15.43 7.29
N GLN A 122 0.80 15.02 8.07
CA GLN A 122 0.93 14.74 9.48
C GLN A 122 1.87 13.56 9.76
N GLN A 123 1.76 12.46 8.99
CA GLN A 123 2.63 11.30 9.10
C GLN A 123 4.08 11.66 8.78
N LEU A 124 4.31 12.41 7.69
CA LEU A 124 5.65 12.90 7.31
C LEU A 124 6.29 13.77 8.40
N ALA A 125 5.50 14.61 9.07
CA ALA A 125 5.99 15.50 10.14
C ALA A 125 6.29 14.74 11.45
N ASN A 126 5.45 13.78 11.83
CA ASN A 126 5.51 13.14 13.14
C ASN A 126 6.30 11.82 13.15
N ASP A 127 6.29 11.08 12.06
CA ASP A 127 6.95 9.76 11.94
C ASP A 127 7.51 9.55 10.53
N PRO A 128 8.51 10.36 10.11
CA PRO A 128 9.05 10.30 8.74
C PRO A 128 9.70 8.94 8.41
N GLN A 129 10.02 8.15 9.40
CA GLN A 129 10.61 6.83 9.18
C GLN A 129 9.57 5.69 9.23
N ASN A 130 8.30 5.97 9.45
CA ASN A 130 7.25 4.95 9.53
C ASN A 130 7.60 3.82 10.52
N ILE A 131 7.91 4.18 11.77
CA ILE A 131 8.33 3.25 12.83
C ILE A 131 7.49 3.35 14.11
N ALA A 132 6.50 4.23 14.13
CA ALA A 132 5.68 4.49 15.32
C ALA A 132 4.17 4.42 15.02
N THR A 133 3.60 5.39 14.30
CA THR A 133 2.17 5.50 14.04
C THR A 133 1.71 4.64 12.86
N PHE A 134 2.48 4.63 11.79
CA PHE A 134 2.29 3.75 10.65
C PHE A 134 3.61 3.00 10.42
N ILE A 135 3.61 1.69 10.65
CA ILE A 135 4.84 0.89 10.56
C ILE A 135 4.94 0.30 9.16
N ALA A 136 6.02 0.67 8.43
CA ALA A 136 6.24 0.24 7.06
C ALA A 136 7.68 -0.24 6.81
N THR A 137 7.87 -0.97 5.72
CA THR A 137 9.19 -1.47 5.30
C THR A 137 10.10 -0.38 4.75
N LYS A 138 9.56 0.82 4.50
CA LYS A 138 10.31 2.01 4.06
C LYS A 138 9.85 3.26 4.83
N GLY A 139 10.72 4.23 4.96
CA GLY A 139 10.42 5.57 5.45
C GLY A 139 10.66 6.62 4.37
N LEU A 140 10.70 7.88 4.77
CA LEU A 140 11.05 8.98 3.88
C LEU A 140 12.54 8.88 3.50
N VAL A 141 12.80 8.88 2.20
CA VAL A 141 14.15 8.91 1.64
C VAL A 141 14.58 10.37 1.50
N GLU A 142 15.83 10.67 1.81
CA GLU A 142 16.41 12.01 1.68
C GLU A 142 16.24 12.55 0.24
N GLY A 143 15.77 13.78 0.12
CA GLY A 143 15.47 14.43 -1.17
C GLY A 143 14.06 14.16 -1.71
N ASN A 144 13.31 13.23 -1.15
CA ASN A 144 11.91 12.99 -1.53
C ASN A 144 10.95 13.84 -0.70
N SER A 145 9.81 14.21 -1.32
CA SER A 145 8.73 14.95 -0.66
C SER A 145 7.63 14.04 -0.08
N SER A 146 7.71 12.74 -0.34
CA SER A 146 6.72 11.74 0.11
C SER A 146 7.37 10.37 0.29
N PHE A 147 6.67 9.44 0.96
CA PHE A 147 7.11 8.06 1.12
C PHE A 147 7.12 7.28 -0.19
N ASP A 148 6.19 7.60 -1.09
CA ASP A 148 6.02 6.97 -2.41
C ASP A 148 5.28 7.89 -3.38
N ASP A 149 5.26 7.51 -4.66
CA ASP A 149 4.36 8.07 -5.65
C ASP A 149 2.92 7.70 -5.31
N ARG A 150 1.96 8.61 -5.60
CA ARG A 150 0.57 8.40 -5.24
C ARG A 150 -0.41 8.88 -6.28
N ALA A 151 -1.49 8.13 -6.41
CA ALA A 151 -2.64 8.47 -7.24
C ALA A 151 -3.92 8.39 -6.40
N TYR A 152 -4.88 9.26 -6.71
CA TYR A 152 -6.17 9.35 -6.04
C TYR A 152 -7.25 9.71 -7.06
N ILE A 153 -8.34 8.94 -7.08
CA ILE A 153 -9.53 9.23 -7.89
C ILE A 153 -10.76 9.05 -7.00
N SER A 154 -11.67 10.02 -7.03
CA SER A 154 -12.96 9.94 -6.32
C SER A 154 -14.09 10.15 -7.32
N LEU A 155 -15.09 9.28 -7.27
CA LEU A 155 -16.26 9.28 -8.14
C LEU A 155 -17.53 9.10 -7.32
N THR A 156 -18.59 9.80 -7.70
CA THR A 156 -19.99 9.48 -7.31
C THR A 156 -20.63 8.70 -8.43
N VAL A 157 -21.33 7.64 -8.10
CA VAL A 157 -21.92 6.66 -9.03
C VAL A 157 -23.43 6.87 -9.13
#